data_a7098a2a762b344f6b807fb11e4d8cd8
#
_entry.id   a7098a2a762b344f6b807fb11e4d8cd8
#
_cell.length_a   1.000
_cell.length_b   1.000
_cell.length_c   1.000
_cell.angle_alpha   90.00
_cell.angle_beta   90.00
_cell.angle_gamma   90.00
#
_symmetry.space_group_name_H-M   'P 1'
#
loop_
_entity.id
_entity.type
_entity.pdbx_description
1 polymer ?
#
loop_
_entity_poly.entity_id
_entity_poly.type
_entity_poly.pdbx_seq_one_letter_code
_entity_poly.pdbx_strand_id
1 'polypeptide(L)'
;MIRNDLRNVAIIAHVDHGKTTLVDQMLRQSGTFRENQVVEERVMDSNALERERGITILAKNTSVHYHGVKINIIDTPGHADFGGEVERVLKMVNGVLLLVDAAEGPMPQTRFVMQKALELNHKLIIVVNKVDRPDARIAEVQDEILELLIDLNASDEQLDSPIVFCSGRAGTASRYADKEGKDLTPLFDTILNHIPPMQVDETAPLQILVSSIDYNDYVGRIGIGRIERGMAKANQEVSVCNHNAVGQVKRGKLVNLYQIEGLARVPAETATAGDIVCFSGLEGINIGDTVCAPDKVEAVPFVKISEPTVEMTFSVNDSPFAGKEGKFVTSRHLRERLYRELLKDVSLKVEDTDTAEAFKVSGRGEMHLSILIETMRREGYEFQVSTPRVLYKTVDGQLYEPIERLIVDVPEEGTGAVFQSMGERKGELVHMSAVGSRMRLEFLIPARGLFGYKSEFLTQTKGEGVMNSIFFEYQPYKGDLKRRDTGSLVAFESGEAVTYGLYNAQDRGVLFIDPGTQVYEGMVVGVSPKTEDINVNVCKKKHMTNTRAAGSDDAMRLNSPKKMSLEECLEFLNDDELLEVTPVSLRIRKRILDSELRAKARAREKKA
;
A
#
# COMPACT_ATOMS: atom_id res chain seq x y z
N MET A 1 7.02 24.69 28.94
CA MET A 1 8.24 25.22 28.28
C MET A 1 7.99 25.27 26.76
N ILE A 2 8.61 26.21 26.03
CA ILE A 2 8.52 26.25 24.56
C ILE A 2 9.81 25.66 23.99
N ARG A 3 9.66 24.61 23.14
CA ARG A 3 10.77 23.92 22.46
C ARG A 3 11.09 24.62 21.13
N ASN A 4 11.93 25.66 21.19
CA ASN A 4 12.36 26.37 19.98
C ASN A 4 13.34 25.57 19.12
N ASP A 5 13.98 24.57 19.71
CA ASP A 5 15.01 23.71 19.13
C ASP A 5 14.46 22.53 18.33
N LEU A 6 13.13 22.39 18.21
CA LEU A 6 12.48 21.22 17.60
C LEU A 6 11.30 21.59 16.72
N ARG A 7 11.17 20.92 15.57
CA ARG A 7 9.97 20.91 14.71
C ARG A 7 9.68 19.48 14.27
N ASN A 8 8.41 19.08 14.29
CA ASN A 8 7.94 17.79 13.79
C ASN A 8 7.03 18.03 12.60
N VAL A 9 7.41 17.53 11.42
CA VAL A 9 6.67 17.73 10.17
C VAL A 9 6.40 16.40 9.46
N ALA A 10 5.24 16.28 8.84
CA ALA A 10 4.92 15.18 7.94
C ALA A 10 4.98 15.66 6.49
N ILE A 11 5.45 14.82 5.58
CA ILE A 11 5.36 15.08 4.14
C ILE A 11 4.24 14.25 3.55
N ILE A 12 3.28 14.94 2.95
CA ILE A 12 2.15 14.36 2.23
C ILE A 12 2.38 14.61 0.73
N ALA A 13 2.32 13.56 -0.06
CA ALA A 13 2.43 13.65 -1.50
C ALA A 13 1.70 12.50 -2.19
N HIS A 14 1.27 12.74 -3.43
CA HIS A 14 0.90 11.66 -4.33
C HIS A 14 2.15 10.86 -4.76
N VAL A 15 1.92 9.64 -5.24
CA VAL A 15 2.96 8.82 -5.88
C VAL A 15 3.62 9.64 -7.00
N ASP A 16 4.93 9.53 -7.13
CA ASP A 16 5.74 10.22 -8.13
C ASP A 16 5.80 11.75 -8.06
N HIS A 17 5.14 12.44 -7.12
CA HIS A 17 5.29 13.90 -6.92
C HIS A 17 6.68 14.31 -6.42
N GLY A 18 7.59 13.34 -6.16
CA GLY A 18 9.00 13.60 -5.84
C GLY A 18 9.29 13.74 -4.35
N LYS A 19 8.47 13.16 -3.48
CA LYS A 19 8.61 13.16 -2.02
C LYS A 19 9.99 12.69 -1.58
N THR A 20 10.37 11.47 -1.97
CA THR A 20 11.66 10.87 -1.61
C THR A 20 12.84 11.71 -2.11
N THR A 21 12.76 12.21 -3.34
CA THR A 21 13.80 13.05 -3.94
C THR A 21 14.00 14.37 -3.17
N LEU A 22 12.89 15.00 -2.73
CA LEU A 22 12.96 16.22 -1.93
C LEU A 22 13.59 15.94 -0.56
N VAL A 23 13.18 14.88 0.14
CA VAL A 23 13.75 14.50 1.44
C VAL A 23 15.24 14.17 1.33
N ASP A 24 15.65 13.46 0.27
CA ASP A 24 17.07 13.19 0.00
C ASP A 24 17.88 14.46 -0.13
N GLN A 25 17.36 15.48 -0.83
CA GLN A 25 18.02 16.78 -0.96
C GLN A 25 18.04 17.55 0.37
N MET A 26 16.97 17.48 1.16
CA MET A 26 16.96 18.07 2.51
C MET A 26 18.04 17.46 3.39
N LEU A 27 18.20 16.12 3.37
CA LEU A 27 19.24 15.42 4.10
C LEU A 27 20.66 15.81 3.63
N ARG A 28 20.85 15.96 2.32
CA ARG A 28 22.16 16.36 1.74
C ARG A 28 22.54 17.78 2.14
N GLN A 29 21.62 18.73 2.01
CA GLN A 29 21.88 20.15 2.28
C GLN A 29 21.92 20.51 3.75
N SER A 30 21.35 19.67 4.62
CA SER A 30 21.48 19.84 6.09
C SER A 30 22.82 19.36 6.66
N GLY A 31 23.74 18.85 5.83
CA GLY A 31 25.04 18.35 6.26
C GLY A 31 24.97 16.98 6.99
N THR A 32 23.86 16.27 6.90
CA THR A 32 23.67 14.94 7.52
C THR A 32 24.61 13.89 6.90
N PHE A 33 24.99 14.03 5.64
CA PHE A 33 25.96 13.16 4.97
C PHE A 33 27.34 13.83 4.91
N ARG A 34 28.39 13.04 5.02
CA ARG A 34 29.77 13.51 4.80
C ARG A 34 29.97 13.82 3.31
N GLU A 35 30.73 14.87 2.98
CA GLU A 35 30.97 15.35 1.60
C GLU A 35 31.44 14.28 0.60
N ASN A 36 32.10 13.21 1.07
CA ASN A 36 32.64 12.11 0.26
C ASN A 36 31.82 10.81 0.37
N GLN A 37 30.64 10.84 0.99
CA GLN A 37 29.82 9.63 1.12
C GLN A 37 29.02 9.44 -0.18
N VAL A 38 29.29 8.35 -0.90
CA VAL A 38 28.46 7.92 -2.03
C VAL A 38 27.12 7.45 -1.45
N VAL A 39 26.11 8.26 -1.64
CA VAL A 39 24.74 7.98 -1.19
C VAL A 39 23.95 7.51 -2.41
N GLU A 40 23.37 6.34 -2.36
CA GLU A 40 22.44 5.88 -3.38
C GLU A 40 21.25 6.85 -3.47
N GLU A 41 20.72 7.04 -4.68
CA GLU A 41 19.47 7.78 -4.84
C GLU A 41 18.32 7.06 -4.13
N ARG A 42 17.36 7.82 -3.62
CA ARG A 42 16.21 7.32 -2.84
C ARG A 42 16.60 6.61 -1.54
N VAL A 43 17.41 7.28 -0.74
CA VAL A 43 17.89 6.77 0.56
C VAL A 43 16.74 6.39 1.51
N MET A 44 15.60 7.10 1.43
CA MET A 44 14.41 6.79 2.22
C MET A 44 13.71 5.52 1.77
N ASP A 45 13.78 5.15 0.49
CA ASP A 45 13.15 3.93 -0.03
C ASP A 45 14.09 2.73 0.15
N SER A 46 14.24 2.27 1.39
CA SER A 46 15.14 1.15 1.73
C SER A 46 14.65 -0.21 1.22
N ASN A 47 13.36 -0.34 0.89
CA ASN A 47 12.75 -1.55 0.36
C ASN A 47 12.78 -1.55 -1.18
N ALA A 48 13.26 -2.65 -1.79
CA ALA A 48 13.28 -2.80 -3.24
C ALA A 48 11.89 -2.63 -3.88
N LEU A 49 10.83 -3.06 -3.19
CA LEU A 49 9.44 -2.91 -3.64
C LEU A 49 8.98 -1.44 -3.65
N GLU A 50 9.38 -0.64 -2.67
CA GLU A 50 9.08 0.80 -2.65
C GLU A 50 9.75 1.50 -3.84
N ARG A 51 11.02 1.15 -4.12
CA ARG A 51 11.77 1.71 -5.26
C ARG A 51 11.15 1.36 -6.61
N GLU A 52 10.73 0.09 -6.80
CA GLU A 52 10.14 -0.37 -8.06
C GLU A 52 8.74 0.20 -8.30
N ARG A 53 7.94 0.29 -7.24
CA ARG A 53 6.56 0.76 -7.32
C ARG A 53 6.44 2.27 -7.20
N GLY A 54 7.52 2.95 -6.79
CA GLY A 54 7.52 4.40 -6.53
C GLY A 54 6.67 4.83 -5.33
N ILE A 55 6.20 3.90 -4.49
CA ILE A 55 5.30 4.18 -3.35
C ILE A 55 6.01 3.98 -2.03
N THR A 56 5.70 4.81 -1.03
CA THR A 56 6.05 4.56 0.37
C THR A 56 5.05 3.57 0.96
N ILE A 57 5.54 2.45 1.46
CA ILE A 57 4.72 1.39 2.08
C ILE A 57 4.63 1.62 3.59
N LEU A 58 5.76 1.93 4.21
CA LEU A 58 5.86 2.17 5.65
C LEU A 58 6.30 3.59 5.94
N ALA A 59 5.67 4.23 6.92
CA ALA A 59 6.10 5.54 7.43
C ALA A 59 7.54 5.46 7.96
N LYS A 60 8.38 6.37 7.54
CA LYS A 60 9.78 6.47 7.97
C LYS A 60 10.03 7.80 8.63
N ASN A 61 10.82 7.75 9.70
CA ASN A 61 11.23 8.94 10.43
C ASN A 61 12.68 9.26 10.08
N THR A 62 12.93 10.51 9.78
CA THR A 62 14.28 11.07 9.61
C THR A 62 14.38 12.41 10.30
N SER A 63 15.57 12.92 10.49
CA SER A 63 15.78 14.26 11.03
C SER A 63 16.87 15.01 10.29
N VAL A 64 16.72 16.31 10.22
CA VAL A 64 17.73 17.24 9.70
C VAL A 64 17.96 18.35 10.71
N HIS A 65 19.15 18.96 10.69
CA HIS A 65 19.47 20.10 11.54
C HIS A 65 19.64 21.33 10.68
N TYR A 66 18.92 22.41 11.01
CA TYR A 66 19.03 23.68 10.32
C TYR A 66 18.99 24.83 11.32
N HIS A 67 20.00 25.68 11.30
CA HIS A 67 20.19 26.81 12.24
C HIS A 67 20.05 26.41 13.72
N GLY A 68 20.55 25.22 14.11
CA GLY A 68 20.46 24.71 15.48
C GLY A 68 19.11 24.15 15.89
N VAL A 69 18.14 24.10 14.96
CA VAL A 69 16.82 23.46 15.17
C VAL A 69 16.82 22.09 14.53
N LYS A 70 16.42 21.09 15.30
CA LYS A 70 16.14 19.74 14.79
C LYS A 70 14.76 19.71 14.13
N ILE A 71 14.69 19.30 12.89
CA ILE A 71 13.45 19.10 12.15
C ILE A 71 13.27 17.60 11.93
N ASN A 72 12.35 17.00 12.65
CA ASN A 72 11.93 15.63 12.40
C ASN A 72 10.99 15.61 11.21
N ILE A 73 11.29 14.78 10.24
CA ILE A 73 10.53 14.62 9.01
C ILE A 73 9.98 13.21 8.99
N ILE A 74 8.66 13.10 8.95
CA ILE A 74 7.98 11.80 8.85
C ILE A 74 7.45 11.64 7.43
N ASP A 75 7.96 10.64 6.75
CA ASP A 75 7.48 10.25 5.43
C ASP A 75 6.17 9.47 5.58
N THR A 76 5.11 9.91 4.91
CA THR A 76 3.79 9.29 5.01
C THR A 76 3.50 8.41 3.79
N PRO A 77 2.88 7.23 3.99
CA PRO A 77 2.34 6.47 2.87
C PRO A 77 1.32 7.30 2.09
N GLY A 78 1.39 7.23 0.76
CA GLY A 78 0.47 7.96 -0.12
C GLY A 78 -0.79 7.17 -0.48
N HIS A 79 -0.83 5.86 -0.23
CA HIS A 79 -1.94 4.99 -0.63
C HIS A 79 -2.99 4.83 0.47
N ALA A 80 -4.27 4.78 0.08
CA ALA A 80 -5.40 4.72 0.99
C ALA A 80 -5.43 3.49 1.90
N ASP A 81 -4.93 2.34 1.43
CA ASP A 81 -4.83 1.11 2.24
C ASP A 81 -4.01 1.32 3.52
N PHE A 82 -3.15 2.35 3.54
CA PHE A 82 -2.34 2.74 4.69
C PHE A 82 -2.91 3.94 5.47
N GLY A 83 -4.18 4.30 5.25
CA GLY A 83 -4.84 5.48 5.86
C GLY A 83 -4.74 5.53 7.39
N GLY A 84 -4.80 4.39 8.07
CA GLY A 84 -4.59 4.34 9.52
C GLY A 84 -3.15 4.68 9.96
N GLU A 85 -2.16 4.46 9.10
CA GLU A 85 -0.77 4.89 9.38
C GLU A 85 -0.62 6.39 9.21
N VAL A 86 -1.25 6.93 8.18
CA VAL A 86 -1.28 8.38 7.95
C VAL A 86 -1.85 9.12 9.16
N GLU A 87 -2.99 8.69 9.69
CA GLU A 87 -3.61 9.32 10.85
C GLU A 87 -2.71 9.27 12.10
N ARG A 88 -2.01 8.15 12.30
CA ARG A 88 -1.06 8.01 13.42
C ARG A 88 0.16 8.91 13.28
N VAL A 89 0.69 9.01 12.05
CA VAL A 89 1.81 9.91 11.73
C VAL A 89 1.40 11.36 11.99
N LEU A 90 0.23 11.77 11.51
CA LEU A 90 -0.26 13.13 11.68
C LEU A 90 -0.39 13.52 13.17
N LYS A 91 -0.72 12.58 14.06
CA LYS A 91 -0.75 12.86 15.50
C LYS A 91 0.62 13.14 16.13
N MET A 92 1.71 12.71 15.49
CA MET A 92 3.08 12.95 15.99
C MET A 92 3.65 14.30 15.56
N VAL A 93 3.04 14.99 14.61
CA VAL A 93 3.57 16.21 13.99
C VAL A 93 2.79 17.46 14.36
N ASN A 94 3.35 18.62 14.05
CA ASN A 94 2.74 19.93 14.29
C ASN A 94 2.50 20.69 12.99
N GLY A 95 3.10 20.25 11.92
CA GLY A 95 2.94 20.83 10.59
C GLY A 95 3.05 19.79 9.50
N VAL A 96 2.55 20.16 8.35
CA VAL A 96 2.45 19.30 7.17
C VAL A 96 3.00 20.02 5.96
N LEU A 97 3.85 19.32 5.21
CA LEU A 97 4.30 19.74 3.88
C LEU A 97 3.43 19.01 2.84
N LEU A 98 2.57 19.73 2.15
CA LEU A 98 1.80 19.22 1.03
C LEU A 98 2.61 19.37 -0.26
N LEU A 99 3.11 18.26 -0.79
CA LEU A 99 3.90 18.25 -2.02
C LEU A 99 3.01 17.95 -3.23
N VAL A 100 3.00 18.86 -4.21
CA VAL A 100 2.20 18.75 -5.43
C VAL A 100 3.10 18.91 -6.64
N ASP A 101 2.95 18.08 -7.65
CA ASP A 101 3.66 18.20 -8.93
C ASP A 101 3.13 19.39 -9.72
N ALA A 102 4.04 20.24 -10.23
CA ALA A 102 3.71 21.45 -10.98
C ALA A 102 3.00 21.19 -12.34
N ALA A 103 3.05 19.96 -12.86
CA ALA A 103 2.37 19.60 -14.10
C ALA A 103 1.06 18.83 -13.86
N GLU A 104 1.04 17.93 -12.85
CA GLU A 104 -0.10 17.05 -12.58
C GLU A 104 -1.17 17.70 -11.69
N GLY A 105 -0.75 18.54 -10.74
CA GLY A 105 -1.65 19.15 -9.77
C GLY A 105 -2.03 18.21 -8.60
N PRO A 106 -3.02 18.58 -7.77
CA PRO A 106 -3.44 17.78 -6.62
C PRO A 106 -4.26 16.55 -7.04
N MET A 107 -3.78 15.36 -6.70
CA MET A 107 -4.38 14.08 -7.06
C MET A 107 -5.35 13.54 -5.99
N PRO A 108 -6.30 12.64 -6.35
CA PRO A 108 -7.33 12.13 -5.43
C PRO A 108 -6.81 11.54 -4.11
N GLN A 109 -5.67 10.86 -4.15
CA GLN A 109 -5.06 10.27 -2.94
C GLN A 109 -4.64 11.34 -1.93
N THR A 110 -4.20 12.49 -2.42
CA THR A 110 -3.80 13.64 -1.58
C THR A 110 -4.97 14.19 -0.77
N ARG A 111 -6.20 14.12 -1.31
CA ARG A 111 -7.41 14.64 -0.69
C ARG A 111 -7.69 14.04 0.69
N PHE A 112 -7.59 12.70 0.82
CA PHE A 112 -7.84 12.03 2.10
C PHE A 112 -6.84 12.43 3.18
N VAL A 113 -5.54 12.38 2.85
CA VAL A 113 -4.49 12.72 3.81
C VAL A 113 -4.59 14.18 4.22
N MET A 114 -4.92 15.05 3.24
CA MET A 114 -5.13 16.47 3.47
C MET A 114 -6.33 16.75 4.36
N GLN A 115 -7.48 16.09 4.11
CA GLN A 115 -8.64 16.20 4.96
C GLN A 115 -8.31 15.88 6.43
N LYS A 116 -7.55 14.79 6.66
CA LYS A 116 -7.12 14.42 8.02
C LYS A 116 -6.17 15.44 8.66
N ALA A 117 -5.28 16.02 7.89
CA ALA A 117 -4.38 17.07 8.35
C ALA A 117 -5.16 18.35 8.74
N LEU A 118 -6.16 18.74 7.95
CA LEU A 118 -7.04 19.88 8.21
C LEU A 118 -7.93 19.65 9.45
N GLU A 119 -8.53 18.46 9.60
CA GLU A 119 -9.32 18.06 10.77
C GLU A 119 -8.50 18.14 12.08
N LEU A 120 -7.20 17.84 12.03
CA LEU A 120 -6.28 17.95 13.15
C LEU A 120 -5.74 19.38 13.36
N ASN A 121 -6.17 20.33 12.53
CA ASN A 121 -5.77 21.75 12.57
C ASN A 121 -4.25 21.96 12.48
N HIS A 122 -3.57 21.15 11.67
CA HIS A 122 -2.14 21.31 11.43
C HIS A 122 -1.83 22.55 10.59
N LYS A 123 -0.67 23.16 10.87
CA LYS A 123 -0.11 24.19 10.00
C LYS A 123 0.35 23.56 8.69
N LEU A 124 -0.06 24.16 7.59
CA LEU A 124 0.18 23.66 6.25
C LEU A 124 1.24 24.52 5.54
N ILE A 125 2.17 23.86 4.85
CA ILE A 125 3.06 24.50 3.87
C ILE A 125 2.84 23.78 2.55
N ILE A 126 2.52 24.52 1.51
CA ILE A 126 2.31 23.99 0.17
C ILE A 126 3.65 24.01 -0.56
N VAL A 127 4.07 22.87 -1.12
CA VAL A 127 5.32 22.73 -1.88
C VAL A 127 4.96 22.32 -3.31
N VAL A 128 5.02 23.25 -4.24
CA VAL A 128 4.85 22.97 -5.68
C VAL A 128 6.19 22.51 -6.22
N ASN A 129 6.30 21.22 -6.53
CA ASN A 129 7.54 20.56 -6.92
C ASN A 129 7.62 20.34 -8.43
N LYS A 130 8.84 20.07 -8.92
CA LYS A 130 9.16 19.85 -10.34
C LYS A 130 8.86 21.08 -11.22
N VAL A 131 9.07 22.28 -10.69
CA VAL A 131 8.88 23.53 -11.43
C VAL A 131 9.83 23.68 -12.61
N ASP A 132 10.88 22.85 -12.67
CA ASP A 132 11.85 22.75 -13.76
C ASP A 132 11.33 21.97 -14.98
N ARG A 133 10.15 21.35 -14.90
CA ARG A 133 9.55 20.63 -16.04
C ARG A 133 9.06 21.61 -17.11
N PRO A 134 9.25 21.30 -18.41
CA PRO A 134 8.77 22.16 -19.50
C PRO A 134 7.25 22.23 -19.60
N ASP A 135 6.53 21.26 -19.04
CA ASP A 135 5.07 21.15 -19.01
C ASP A 135 4.48 21.64 -17.67
N ALA A 136 5.27 22.33 -16.82
CA ALA A 136 4.80 22.90 -15.57
C ALA A 136 3.76 24.00 -15.82
N ARG A 137 2.60 23.91 -15.12
CA ARG A 137 1.47 24.84 -15.19
C ARG A 137 1.20 25.47 -13.81
N ILE A 138 2.21 26.13 -13.28
CA ILE A 138 2.29 26.55 -11.87
C ILE A 138 1.07 27.38 -11.43
N ALA A 139 0.60 28.34 -12.22
CA ALA A 139 -0.54 29.18 -11.86
C ALA A 139 -1.83 28.37 -11.73
N GLU A 140 -2.10 27.47 -12.70
CA GLU A 140 -3.28 26.61 -12.67
C GLU A 140 -3.24 25.64 -11.48
N VAL A 141 -2.07 25.07 -11.18
CA VAL A 141 -1.90 24.16 -10.02
C VAL A 141 -2.12 24.90 -8.70
N GLN A 142 -1.75 26.16 -8.59
CA GLN A 142 -2.06 26.96 -7.40
C GLN A 142 -3.56 27.14 -7.21
N ASP A 143 -4.30 27.43 -8.28
CA ASP A 143 -5.76 27.56 -8.25
C ASP A 143 -6.41 26.21 -7.89
N GLU A 144 -5.97 25.11 -8.48
CA GLU A 144 -6.46 23.76 -8.17
C GLU A 144 -6.21 23.35 -6.70
N ILE A 145 -5.09 23.75 -6.11
CA ILE A 145 -4.80 23.51 -4.69
C ILE A 145 -5.75 24.33 -3.81
N LEU A 146 -5.98 25.58 -4.15
CA LEU A 146 -6.90 26.44 -3.42
C LEU A 146 -8.33 25.90 -3.49
N GLU A 147 -8.79 25.47 -4.67
CA GLU A 147 -10.08 24.79 -4.83
C GLU A 147 -10.17 23.52 -3.96
N LEU A 148 -9.11 22.69 -3.94
CA LEU A 148 -9.06 21.51 -3.07
C LEU A 148 -9.22 21.88 -1.60
N LEU A 149 -8.54 22.92 -1.12
CA LEU A 149 -8.61 23.35 0.27
C LEU A 149 -10.00 23.88 0.63
N ILE A 150 -10.64 24.65 -0.27
CA ILE A 150 -12.02 25.13 -0.12
C ILE A 150 -12.99 23.95 -0.05
N ASP A 151 -12.88 22.99 -0.95
CA ASP A 151 -13.71 21.77 -0.98
C ASP A 151 -13.60 20.93 0.31
N LEU A 152 -12.43 20.97 0.95
CA LEU A 152 -12.17 20.28 2.20
C LEU A 152 -12.55 21.11 3.43
N ASN A 153 -13.22 22.27 3.24
CA ASN A 153 -13.61 23.20 4.30
C ASN A 153 -12.41 23.68 5.15
N ALA A 154 -11.29 23.98 4.52
CA ALA A 154 -10.13 24.56 5.19
C ALA A 154 -10.49 25.90 5.82
N SER A 155 -9.90 26.21 6.98
CA SER A 155 -10.05 27.50 7.64
C SER A 155 -9.33 28.62 6.88
N ASP A 156 -9.71 29.89 7.11
CA ASP A 156 -9.04 31.04 6.50
C ASP A 156 -7.50 31.01 6.72
N GLU A 157 -7.07 30.59 7.92
CA GLU A 157 -5.65 30.46 8.25
C GLU A 157 -4.97 29.35 7.43
N GLN A 158 -5.69 28.28 7.09
CA GLN A 158 -5.17 27.19 6.26
C GLN A 158 -5.18 27.56 4.78
N LEU A 159 -6.11 28.39 4.33
CA LEU A 159 -6.13 28.95 2.98
C LEU A 159 -4.97 29.91 2.74
N ASP A 160 -4.55 30.67 3.77
CA ASP A 160 -3.38 31.56 3.74
C ASP A 160 -2.03 30.85 3.91
N SER A 161 -1.98 29.53 3.71
CA SER A 161 -0.75 28.75 3.86
C SER A 161 0.33 29.18 2.88
N PRO A 162 1.61 29.30 3.32
CA PRO A 162 2.69 29.69 2.44
C PRO A 162 2.95 28.65 1.34
N ILE A 163 3.25 29.14 0.14
CA ILE A 163 3.61 28.32 -1.02
C ILE A 163 5.10 28.45 -1.27
N VAL A 164 5.78 27.32 -1.47
CA VAL A 164 7.19 27.24 -1.85
C VAL A 164 7.31 26.44 -3.15
N PHE A 165 8.04 26.98 -4.10
CA PHE A 165 8.26 26.39 -5.42
C PHE A 165 9.60 25.67 -5.41
N CYS A 166 9.61 24.37 -5.72
CA CYS A 166 10.78 23.51 -5.59
C CYS A 166 11.10 22.76 -6.88
N SER A 167 12.39 22.50 -7.10
CA SER A 167 12.86 21.40 -7.92
C SER A 167 13.59 20.41 -7.01
N GLY A 168 12.90 19.34 -6.59
CA GLY A 168 13.49 18.29 -5.76
C GLY A 168 14.68 17.63 -6.46
N ARG A 169 14.70 17.56 -7.79
CA ARG A 169 15.81 17.01 -8.56
C ARG A 169 17.04 17.92 -8.52
N ALA A 170 16.85 19.22 -8.71
CA ALA A 170 17.94 20.20 -8.67
C ALA A 170 18.34 20.56 -7.23
N GLY A 171 17.50 20.27 -6.24
CA GLY A 171 17.73 20.63 -4.83
C GLY A 171 17.56 22.13 -4.60
N THR A 172 16.61 22.77 -5.28
CA THR A 172 16.40 24.23 -5.21
C THR A 172 14.99 24.57 -4.78
N ALA A 173 14.82 25.70 -4.10
CA ALA A 173 13.54 26.22 -3.65
C ALA A 173 13.47 27.74 -3.79
N SER A 174 12.27 28.27 -4.05
CA SER A 174 11.98 29.70 -4.12
C SER A 174 10.61 30.01 -3.50
N ARG A 175 10.45 31.21 -2.94
CA ARG A 175 9.14 31.73 -2.51
C ARG A 175 8.36 32.41 -3.65
N TYR A 176 8.95 32.49 -4.82
CA TYR A 176 8.38 33.17 -5.98
C TYR A 176 8.34 32.22 -7.17
N ALA A 177 7.22 32.14 -7.84
CA ALA A 177 7.01 31.26 -8.98
C ALA A 177 7.91 31.59 -10.19
N ASP A 178 8.29 32.85 -10.35
CA ASP A 178 9.05 33.40 -11.45
C ASP A 178 10.58 33.45 -11.21
N LYS A 179 11.04 32.97 -10.05
CA LYS A 179 12.46 33.00 -9.67
C LYS A 179 12.99 31.61 -9.37
N GLU A 180 14.09 31.28 -10.02
CA GLU A 180 14.82 30.06 -9.69
C GLU A 180 15.51 30.20 -8.33
N GLY A 181 15.37 29.15 -7.50
CA GLY A 181 16.10 29.04 -6.25
C GLY A 181 17.54 28.58 -6.45
N LYS A 182 18.38 28.77 -5.42
CA LYS A 182 19.77 28.29 -5.40
C LYS A 182 19.94 26.98 -4.61
N ASP A 183 19.20 26.86 -3.54
CA ASP A 183 19.24 25.76 -2.58
C ASP A 183 17.87 25.63 -1.90
N LEU A 184 17.74 24.73 -0.91
CA LEU A 184 16.52 24.52 -0.14
C LEU A 184 16.34 25.46 1.06
N THR A 185 17.22 26.46 1.25
CA THR A 185 17.11 27.47 2.32
C THR A 185 15.70 28.09 2.41
N PRO A 186 15.04 28.52 1.31
CA PRO A 186 13.69 29.08 1.39
C PRO A 186 12.65 28.12 1.96
N LEU A 187 12.79 26.81 1.73
CA LEU A 187 11.92 25.79 2.29
C LEU A 187 12.17 25.63 3.80
N PHE A 188 13.43 25.48 4.22
CA PHE A 188 13.79 25.39 5.64
C PHE A 188 13.35 26.62 6.44
N ASP A 189 13.60 27.81 5.93
CA ASP A 189 13.15 29.06 6.55
C ASP A 189 11.63 29.12 6.69
N THR A 190 10.89 28.66 5.66
CA THR A 190 9.43 28.62 5.72
C THR A 190 8.95 27.64 6.80
N ILE A 191 9.59 26.46 6.93
CA ILE A 191 9.28 25.50 7.99
C ILE A 191 9.50 26.14 9.37
N LEU A 192 10.63 26.78 9.61
CA LEU A 192 10.92 27.37 10.92
C LEU A 192 10.01 28.55 11.28
N ASN A 193 9.63 29.36 10.28
CA ASN A 193 8.84 30.57 10.50
C ASN A 193 7.32 30.28 10.59
N HIS A 194 6.82 29.30 9.84
CA HIS A 194 5.38 29.03 9.74
C HIS A 194 4.92 27.95 10.73
N ILE A 195 5.74 26.93 10.96
CA ILE A 195 5.40 25.88 11.95
C ILE A 195 5.85 26.33 13.34
N PRO A 196 4.90 26.53 14.28
CA PRO A 196 5.24 27.07 15.59
C PRO A 196 6.04 26.05 16.42
N PRO A 197 6.88 26.52 17.35
CA PRO A 197 7.55 25.66 18.32
C PRO A 197 6.52 25.00 19.25
N MET A 198 6.85 23.79 19.69
CA MET A 198 5.97 23.02 20.57
C MET A 198 5.93 23.58 21.99
N GLN A 199 4.73 23.66 22.56
CA GLN A 199 4.56 23.84 24.00
C GLN A 199 4.56 22.48 24.69
N VAL A 200 5.49 22.26 25.59
CA VAL A 200 5.67 20.98 26.28
C VAL A 200 5.81 21.15 27.80
N ASP A 201 5.47 20.12 28.55
CA ASP A 201 5.71 20.04 29.98
C ASP A 201 6.74 18.92 30.25
N GLU A 202 7.99 19.31 30.42
CA GLU A 202 9.10 18.38 30.71
C GLU A 202 9.13 17.93 32.18
N THR A 203 8.46 18.67 33.06
CA THR A 203 8.43 18.39 34.51
C THR A 203 7.31 17.43 34.92
N ALA A 204 6.35 17.22 34.03
CA ALA A 204 5.25 16.29 34.25
C ALA A 204 5.73 14.82 34.22
N PRO A 205 4.97 13.90 34.82
CA PRO A 205 5.23 12.46 34.68
C PRO A 205 5.23 12.00 33.21
N LEU A 206 6.16 11.11 32.88
CA LEU A 206 6.33 10.58 31.50
C LEU A 206 5.05 10.09 30.90
N GLN A 207 4.85 10.43 29.62
CA GLN A 207 3.79 9.89 28.76
C GLN A 207 4.26 9.84 27.29
N ILE A 208 4.28 8.64 26.70
CA ILE A 208 4.63 8.42 25.28
C ILE A 208 3.49 7.66 24.63
N LEU A 209 2.94 8.18 23.53
CA LEU A 209 1.98 7.45 22.69
C LEU A 209 2.74 6.65 21.62
N VAL A 210 2.51 5.34 21.57
CA VAL A 210 3.09 4.46 20.54
C VAL A 210 2.29 4.60 19.25
N SER A 211 2.90 5.22 18.26
CA SER A 211 2.25 5.48 16.96
C SER A 211 2.67 4.49 15.86
N SER A 212 3.86 3.90 16.00
CA SER A 212 4.37 2.89 15.08
C SER A 212 5.18 1.83 15.83
N ILE A 213 5.34 0.67 15.20
CA ILE A 213 6.15 -0.44 15.72
C ILE A 213 7.10 -0.89 14.62
N ASP A 214 8.30 -1.25 15.06
CA ASP A 214 9.27 -1.97 14.27
C ASP A 214 9.72 -3.23 15.03
N TYR A 215 10.43 -4.11 14.36
CA TYR A 215 10.94 -5.34 14.95
C TYR A 215 12.38 -5.61 14.53
N ASN A 216 13.17 -6.00 15.49
CA ASN A 216 14.55 -6.44 15.29
C ASN A 216 14.78 -7.75 16.04
N ASP A 217 15.44 -8.73 15.40
CA ASP A 217 15.65 -10.07 15.98
C ASP A 217 16.48 -10.05 17.28
N TYR A 218 17.27 -9.01 17.51
CA TYR A 218 18.14 -8.88 18.71
C TYR A 218 17.47 -8.18 19.89
N VAL A 219 16.66 -7.16 19.62
CA VAL A 219 16.03 -6.33 20.67
C VAL A 219 14.51 -6.53 20.77
N GLY A 220 13.94 -7.34 19.89
CA GLY A 220 12.51 -7.59 19.82
C GLY A 220 11.73 -6.42 19.22
N ARG A 221 10.50 -6.20 19.70
CA ARG A 221 9.67 -5.08 19.26
C ARG A 221 10.25 -3.74 19.72
N ILE A 222 10.22 -2.78 18.81
CA ILE A 222 10.65 -1.40 19.02
C ILE A 222 9.41 -0.53 18.86
N GLY A 223 9.01 0.14 19.96
CA GLY A 223 7.97 1.15 19.90
C GLY A 223 8.55 2.46 19.37
N ILE A 224 7.78 3.16 18.52
CA ILE A 224 8.10 4.48 18.00
C ILE A 224 6.96 5.41 18.34
N GLY A 225 7.27 6.54 18.97
CA GLY A 225 6.23 7.48 19.36
C GLY A 225 6.78 8.81 19.82
N ARG A 226 5.88 9.79 19.94
CA ARG A 226 6.20 11.11 20.48
C ARG A 226 6.05 11.09 22.00
N ILE A 227 7.00 11.72 22.70
CA ILE A 227 6.86 12.02 24.13
C ILE A 227 5.90 13.19 24.25
N GLU A 228 4.70 12.93 24.79
CA GLU A 228 3.67 13.97 24.96
C GLU A 228 3.99 14.90 26.13
N ARG A 229 4.55 14.34 27.22
CA ARG A 229 5.00 15.09 28.41
C ARG A 229 6.08 14.32 29.14
N GLY A 230 6.81 15.04 29.97
CA GLY A 230 7.85 14.50 30.84
C GLY A 230 9.16 14.17 30.11
N MET A 231 9.93 13.28 30.69
CA MET A 231 11.24 12.86 30.21
C MET A 231 11.35 11.34 30.26
N ALA A 232 11.79 10.75 29.15
CA ALA A 232 12.14 9.34 29.04
C ALA A 232 13.63 9.14 29.35
N LYS A 233 13.96 8.06 30.06
CA LYS A 233 15.36 7.67 30.36
C LYS A 233 15.56 6.21 29.98
N ALA A 234 16.74 5.90 29.48
CA ALA A 234 17.14 4.50 29.28
C ALA A 234 17.16 3.77 30.63
N ASN A 235 16.77 2.51 30.63
CA ASN A 235 16.65 1.69 31.86
C ASN A 235 15.61 2.13 32.89
N GLN A 236 14.64 2.98 32.51
CA GLN A 236 13.56 3.47 33.37
C GLN A 236 12.45 2.43 33.53
N GLU A 237 11.93 2.28 34.77
CA GLU A 237 10.68 1.54 34.99
C GLU A 237 9.49 2.36 34.52
N VAL A 238 8.54 1.69 33.83
CA VAL A 238 7.37 2.31 33.24
C VAL A 238 6.13 1.41 33.36
N SER A 239 4.98 2.02 33.22
CA SER A 239 3.70 1.30 33.05
C SER A 239 3.18 1.50 31.64
N VAL A 240 2.62 0.43 31.06
CA VAL A 240 1.98 0.45 29.73
C VAL A 240 0.49 0.29 29.93
N CYS A 241 -0.30 1.20 29.35
CA CYS A 241 -1.75 1.17 29.34
C CYS A 241 -2.28 1.48 27.94
N ASN A 242 -3.56 1.20 27.69
CA ASN A 242 -4.18 1.47 26.42
C ASN A 242 -5.56 2.11 26.62
N HIS A 243 -5.86 3.17 25.87
CA HIS A 243 -7.12 3.89 25.98
C HIS A 243 -8.36 3.01 25.69
N ASN A 244 -8.22 2.07 24.75
CA ASN A 244 -9.30 1.18 24.33
C ASN A 244 -9.37 -0.12 25.18
N ALA A 245 -8.42 -0.34 26.10
CA ALA A 245 -8.36 -1.50 27.00
C ALA A 245 -8.28 -1.04 28.47
N VAL A 246 -9.35 -0.40 28.92
CA VAL A 246 -9.44 0.20 30.26
C VAL A 246 -9.17 -0.84 31.34
N GLY A 247 -8.29 -0.52 32.30
CA GLY A 247 -7.95 -1.38 33.45
C GLY A 247 -6.83 -2.40 33.19
N GLN A 248 -6.35 -2.55 31.97
CA GLN A 248 -5.18 -3.37 31.68
C GLN A 248 -3.90 -2.53 31.77
N VAL A 249 -3.17 -2.69 32.85
CA VAL A 249 -1.87 -2.02 33.06
C VAL A 249 -0.79 -3.08 33.18
N LYS A 250 0.26 -2.96 32.36
CA LYS A 250 1.45 -3.81 32.41
C LYS A 250 2.62 -2.98 32.92
N ARG A 251 3.40 -3.52 33.82
CA ARG A 251 4.68 -2.92 34.26
C ARG A 251 5.81 -3.46 33.39
N GLY A 252 6.75 -2.61 33.04
CA GLY A 252 7.91 -2.97 32.25
C GLY A 252 9.07 -2.03 32.45
N LYS A 253 10.14 -2.27 31.73
CA LYS A 253 11.35 -1.45 31.75
C LYS A 253 11.69 -1.00 30.33
N LEU A 254 11.91 0.30 30.17
CA LEU A 254 12.45 0.92 28.96
C LEU A 254 13.95 0.60 28.91
N VAL A 255 14.34 -0.52 28.29
CA VAL A 255 15.75 -0.97 28.29
C VAL A 255 16.61 -0.07 27.42
N ASN A 256 16.21 0.12 26.17
CA ASN A 256 16.93 0.98 25.23
C ASN A 256 16.04 2.16 24.82
N LEU A 257 16.68 3.31 24.67
CA LEU A 257 16.09 4.54 24.16
C LEU A 257 16.97 5.04 23.01
N TYR A 258 16.34 5.42 21.90
CA TYR A 258 17.01 5.94 20.71
C TYR A 258 16.34 7.22 20.23
N GLN A 259 17.15 8.17 19.79
CA GLN A 259 16.72 9.30 18.99
C GLN A 259 17.06 9.07 17.52
N ILE A 260 16.34 9.75 16.62
CA ILE A 260 16.59 9.69 15.20
C ILE A 260 17.50 10.84 14.83
N GLU A 261 18.67 10.52 14.26
CA GLU A 261 19.65 11.48 13.76
C GLU A 261 19.97 11.14 12.29
N GLY A 262 19.51 12.00 11.38
CA GLY A 262 19.47 11.65 9.96
C GLY A 262 18.57 10.44 9.76
N LEU A 263 19.12 9.37 9.21
CA LEU A 263 18.45 8.09 8.99
C LEU A 263 18.74 7.06 10.08
N ALA A 264 19.65 7.37 11.01
CA ALA A 264 20.12 6.43 12.00
C ALA A 264 19.35 6.56 13.33
N ARG A 265 19.16 5.42 14.01
CA ARG A 265 18.72 5.36 15.40
C ARG A 265 19.96 5.44 16.29
N VAL A 266 20.14 6.54 16.97
CA VAL A 266 21.28 6.78 17.85
C VAL A 266 20.87 6.54 19.29
N PRO A 267 21.60 5.73 20.09
CA PRO A 267 21.31 5.52 21.48
C PRO A 267 21.32 6.86 22.26
N ALA A 268 20.31 7.07 23.08
CA ALA A 268 20.17 8.23 23.94
C ALA A 268 19.98 7.81 25.39
N GLU A 269 20.61 8.54 26.33
CA GLU A 269 20.39 8.32 27.76
C GLU A 269 19.05 8.92 28.20
N THR A 270 18.68 10.04 27.61
CA THR A 270 17.45 10.80 27.93
C THR A 270 16.85 11.41 26.66
N ALA A 271 15.52 11.57 26.69
CA ALA A 271 14.77 12.33 25.68
C ALA A 271 13.61 13.05 26.38
N THR A 272 13.24 14.22 25.87
CA THR A 272 12.25 15.09 26.51
C THR A 272 10.98 15.24 25.68
N ALA A 273 9.94 15.78 26.31
CA ALA A 273 8.66 16.04 25.69
C ALA A 273 8.79 16.77 24.34
N GLY A 274 8.05 16.31 23.34
CA GLY A 274 8.13 16.74 21.95
C GLY A 274 9.01 15.87 21.07
N ASP A 275 10.03 15.20 21.62
CA ASP A 275 10.89 14.31 20.83
C ASP A 275 10.14 13.09 20.31
N ILE A 276 10.46 12.67 19.07
CA ILE A 276 10.06 11.37 18.53
C ILE A 276 11.18 10.38 18.84
N VAL A 277 10.83 9.34 19.59
CA VAL A 277 11.79 8.35 20.10
C VAL A 277 11.46 6.95 19.65
N CYS A 278 12.50 6.12 19.55
CA CYS A 278 12.38 4.68 19.43
C CYS A 278 12.82 4.04 20.75
N PHE A 279 12.13 3.01 21.20
CA PHE A 279 12.46 2.34 22.45
C PHE A 279 12.16 0.85 22.42
N SER A 280 12.87 0.06 23.22
CA SER A 280 12.69 -1.39 23.34
C SER A 280 12.75 -1.85 24.80
N GLY A 281 12.40 -3.13 25.01
CA GLY A 281 12.39 -3.77 26.34
C GLY A 281 11.00 -3.95 26.93
N LEU A 282 9.95 -3.51 26.24
CA LEU A 282 8.55 -3.67 26.65
C LEU A 282 7.91 -4.84 25.87
N GLU A 283 7.70 -5.95 26.58
CA GLU A 283 7.10 -7.13 25.97
C GLU A 283 5.63 -6.88 25.57
N GLY A 284 5.29 -7.26 24.33
CA GLY A 284 3.93 -7.15 23.83
C GLY A 284 3.44 -5.71 23.61
N ILE A 285 4.37 -4.73 23.49
CA ILE A 285 4.01 -3.35 23.13
C ILE A 285 3.30 -3.30 21.78
N ASN A 286 2.23 -2.52 21.71
CA ASN A 286 1.41 -2.37 20.51
C ASN A 286 1.19 -0.90 20.14
N ILE A 287 0.76 -0.67 18.91
CA ILE A 287 0.32 0.66 18.48
C ILE A 287 -0.91 1.08 19.29
N GLY A 288 -0.94 2.33 19.75
CA GLY A 288 -1.99 2.87 20.62
C GLY A 288 -1.75 2.65 22.10
N ASP A 289 -0.73 1.89 22.48
CA ASP A 289 -0.31 1.83 23.86
C ASP A 289 0.31 3.16 24.29
N THR A 290 0.09 3.50 25.55
CA THR A 290 0.71 4.65 26.20
C THR A 290 1.70 4.17 27.24
N VAL A 291 2.94 4.59 27.10
CA VAL A 291 4.00 4.33 28.09
C VAL A 291 4.02 5.48 29.08
N CYS A 292 3.77 5.19 30.36
CA CYS A 292 3.61 6.16 31.43
C CYS A 292 4.63 5.95 32.55
N ALA A 293 4.83 7.00 33.34
CA ALA A 293 5.46 6.86 34.66
C ALA A 293 4.63 5.91 35.55
N PRO A 294 5.26 5.02 36.36
CA PRO A 294 4.54 4.01 37.15
C PRO A 294 3.54 4.58 38.17
N ASP A 295 3.80 5.79 38.65
CA ASP A 295 3.01 6.52 39.66
C ASP A 295 1.83 7.30 39.05
N LYS A 296 1.83 7.53 37.73
CA LYS A 296 0.76 8.22 37.01
C LYS A 296 0.44 7.55 35.66
N VAL A 297 -0.45 6.58 35.74
CA VAL A 297 -0.90 5.82 34.56
C VAL A 297 -2.11 6.50 33.94
N GLU A 298 -1.94 7.07 32.77
CA GLU A 298 -2.96 7.83 32.03
C GLU A 298 -2.82 7.58 30.54
N ALA A 299 -3.80 6.90 29.94
CA ALA A 299 -3.78 6.57 28.51
C ALA A 299 -4.11 7.79 27.64
N VAL A 300 -3.33 8.00 26.60
CA VAL A 300 -3.63 9.00 25.57
C VAL A 300 -4.77 8.49 24.69
N PRO A 301 -5.78 9.34 24.38
CA PRO A 301 -6.82 8.96 23.44
C PRO A 301 -6.25 8.55 22.09
N PHE A 302 -6.65 7.38 21.64
CA PHE A 302 -6.14 6.79 20.42
C PHE A 302 -7.29 6.24 19.57
N VAL A 303 -7.26 6.50 18.27
CA VAL A 303 -8.23 5.96 17.32
C VAL A 303 -7.91 4.49 17.07
N LYS A 304 -8.91 3.63 17.28
CA LYS A 304 -8.77 2.19 17.05
C LYS A 304 -8.31 1.92 15.62
N ILE A 305 -7.32 1.04 15.48
CA ILE A 305 -6.85 0.60 14.16
C ILE A 305 -8.02 -0.05 13.43
N SER A 306 -8.21 0.33 12.17
CA SER A 306 -9.25 -0.27 11.32
C SER A 306 -9.07 -1.78 11.24
N GLU A 307 -10.16 -2.51 11.42
CA GLU A 307 -10.14 -3.96 11.28
C GLU A 307 -9.87 -4.35 9.84
N PRO A 308 -9.25 -5.52 9.58
CA PRO A 308 -9.10 -6.05 8.23
C PRO A 308 -10.46 -6.16 7.53
N THR A 309 -10.49 -5.91 6.24
CA THR A 309 -11.69 -6.00 5.40
C THR A 309 -11.62 -7.08 4.34
N VAL A 310 -10.42 -7.57 4.02
CA VAL A 310 -10.14 -8.58 3.00
C VAL A 310 -9.35 -9.73 3.60
N GLU A 311 -9.69 -10.97 3.25
CA GLU A 311 -8.94 -12.17 3.62
C GLU A 311 -8.53 -12.98 2.40
N MET A 312 -7.42 -13.70 2.51
CA MET A 312 -6.95 -14.71 1.57
C MET A 312 -6.47 -15.94 2.33
N THR A 313 -6.57 -17.12 1.72
CA THR A 313 -5.94 -18.33 2.26
C THR A 313 -4.55 -18.48 1.65
N PHE A 314 -3.54 -18.58 2.51
CA PHE A 314 -2.16 -18.92 2.15
C PHE A 314 -1.95 -20.39 2.51
N SER A 315 -1.48 -21.19 1.57
CA SER A 315 -1.26 -22.62 1.81
C SER A 315 0.02 -23.11 1.15
N VAL A 316 0.48 -24.26 1.60
CA VAL A 316 1.62 -24.95 0.97
C VAL A 316 1.27 -25.23 -0.49
N ASN A 317 2.26 -25.05 -1.38
CA ASN A 317 2.10 -25.42 -2.78
C ASN A 317 2.06 -26.94 -2.92
N ASP A 318 0.94 -27.46 -3.40
CA ASP A 318 0.71 -28.90 -3.65
C ASP A 318 0.59 -29.23 -5.15
N SER A 319 1.07 -28.30 -6.01
CA SER A 319 1.10 -28.53 -7.46
C SER A 319 2.14 -29.57 -7.87
N PRO A 320 2.05 -30.11 -9.10
CA PRO A 320 3.09 -31.01 -9.64
C PRO A 320 4.49 -30.40 -9.74
N PHE A 321 4.59 -29.06 -9.62
CA PHE A 321 5.86 -28.34 -9.62
C PHE A 321 6.31 -27.87 -8.23
N ALA A 322 5.61 -28.29 -7.19
CA ALA A 322 5.96 -27.94 -5.81
C ALA A 322 7.42 -28.27 -5.47
N GLY A 323 8.11 -27.33 -4.81
CA GLY A 323 9.48 -27.48 -4.33
C GLY A 323 10.56 -27.38 -5.40
N LYS A 324 10.24 -27.03 -6.65
CA LYS A 324 11.26 -26.90 -7.72
C LYS A 324 11.94 -25.54 -7.75
N GLU A 325 11.29 -24.50 -7.28
CA GLU A 325 11.75 -23.12 -7.44
C GLU A 325 11.95 -22.40 -6.11
N GLY A 326 11.26 -22.81 -5.05
CA GLY A 326 11.32 -22.19 -3.73
C GLY A 326 12.38 -22.79 -2.81
N LYS A 327 12.92 -21.94 -1.92
CA LYS A 327 13.81 -22.36 -0.83
C LYS A 327 13.02 -22.79 0.41
N PHE A 328 11.93 -22.07 0.71
CA PHE A 328 11.07 -22.30 1.86
C PHE A 328 9.70 -22.77 1.39
N VAL A 329 9.46 -24.08 1.50
CA VAL A 329 8.31 -24.76 0.87
C VAL A 329 7.38 -25.48 1.87
N THR A 330 7.72 -25.51 3.16
CA THR A 330 6.95 -26.25 4.17
C THR A 330 5.96 -25.39 4.93
N SER A 331 4.90 -25.99 5.47
CA SER A 331 3.91 -25.30 6.30
C SER A 331 4.54 -24.64 7.53
N ARG A 332 5.60 -25.23 8.09
CA ARG A 332 6.33 -24.64 9.22
C ARG A 332 7.00 -23.32 8.80
N HIS A 333 7.71 -23.28 7.68
CA HIS A 333 8.34 -22.05 7.17
C HIS A 333 7.30 -20.98 6.89
N LEU A 334 6.18 -21.37 6.25
CA LEU A 334 5.10 -20.46 5.92
C LEU A 334 4.48 -19.86 7.20
N ARG A 335 4.18 -20.71 8.19
CA ARG A 335 3.64 -20.30 9.48
C ARG A 335 4.58 -19.32 10.20
N GLU A 336 5.85 -19.72 10.38
CA GLU A 336 6.85 -18.88 11.05
C GLU A 336 6.99 -17.52 10.39
N ARG A 337 6.96 -17.45 9.06
CA ARG A 337 7.07 -16.21 8.30
C ARG A 337 5.83 -15.33 8.47
N LEU A 338 4.63 -15.89 8.35
CA LEU A 338 3.36 -15.14 8.51
C LEU A 338 3.22 -14.59 9.94
N TYR A 339 3.52 -15.40 10.97
CA TYR A 339 3.47 -14.94 12.35
C TYR A 339 4.57 -13.93 12.70
N ARG A 340 5.72 -13.98 12.03
CA ARG A 340 6.76 -12.95 12.15
C ARG A 340 6.26 -11.60 11.60
N GLU A 341 5.46 -11.59 10.55
CA GLU A 341 4.88 -10.36 10.01
C GLU A 341 3.99 -9.64 11.03
N LEU A 342 3.24 -10.38 11.85
CA LEU A 342 2.42 -9.80 12.93
C LEU A 342 3.23 -9.02 13.98
N LEU A 343 4.54 -9.24 14.05
CA LEU A 343 5.41 -8.49 14.96
C LEU A 343 5.66 -7.06 14.46
N LYS A 344 5.54 -6.83 13.14
CA LYS A 344 5.76 -5.54 12.48
C LYS A 344 4.46 -4.88 12.07
N ASP A 345 3.52 -5.66 11.56
CA ASP A 345 2.25 -5.18 11.01
C ASP A 345 1.07 -5.58 11.90
N VAL A 346 0.55 -4.61 12.62
CA VAL A 346 -0.61 -4.78 13.52
C VAL A 346 -1.95 -4.77 12.80
N SER A 347 -1.98 -4.41 11.52
CA SER A 347 -3.19 -4.41 10.70
C SER A 347 -3.43 -5.73 9.98
N LEU A 348 -2.45 -6.62 10.03
CA LEU A 348 -2.55 -7.97 9.52
C LEU A 348 -3.10 -8.91 10.60
N LYS A 349 -3.93 -9.86 10.21
CA LYS A 349 -4.39 -10.95 11.08
C LYS A 349 -4.07 -12.27 10.41
N VAL A 350 -3.50 -13.21 11.16
CA VAL A 350 -3.20 -14.56 10.69
C VAL A 350 -3.91 -15.55 11.63
N GLU A 351 -4.66 -16.47 11.07
CA GLU A 351 -5.39 -17.51 11.80
C GLU A 351 -5.06 -18.88 11.20
N ASP A 352 -4.81 -19.84 12.07
CA ASP A 352 -4.67 -21.24 11.64
C ASP A 352 -6.03 -21.73 11.10
N THR A 353 -6.02 -22.62 10.12
CA THR A 353 -7.23 -23.26 9.60
C THR A 353 -7.36 -24.68 10.16
N ASP A 354 -8.44 -25.39 9.82
CA ASP A 354 -8.63 -26.80 10.19
C ASP A 354 -7.55 -27.73 9.60
N THR A 355 -6.80 -27.25 8.61
CA THR A 355 -5.66 -27.95 8.01
C THR A 355 -4.35 -27.28 8.43
N ALA A 356 -3.37 -28.09 8.84
CA ALA A 356 -2.05 -27.59 9.24
C ALA A 356 -1.21 -26.97 8.09
N GLU A 357 -1.71 -27.04 6.86
CA GLU A 357 -1.02 -26.60 5.65
C GLU A 357 -1.55 -25.26 5.11
N ALA A 358 -2.59 -24.69 5.72
CA ALA A 358 -3.24 -23.49 5.27
C ALA A 358 -3.48 -22.49 6.41
N PHE A 359 -3.39 -21.20 6.09
CA PHE A 359 -3.55 -20.09 7.02
C PHE A 359 -4.48 -19.05 6.41
N LYS A 360 -5.40 -18.52 7.19
CA LYS A 360 -6.20 -17.35 6.81
C LYS A 360 -5.41 -16.11 7.13
N VAL A 361 -5.19 -15.28 6.15
CA VAL A 361 -4.48 -14.01 6.27
C VAL A 361 -5.43 -12.89 5.89
N SER A 362 -5.70 -12.00 6.82
CA SER A 362 -6.62 -10.88 6.63
C SER A 362 -5.85 -9.57 6.70
N GLY A 363 -6.14 -8.67 5.77
CA GLY A 363 -5.52 -7.35 5.64
C GLY A 363 -6.54 -6.26 5.34
N ARG A 364 -6.08 -5.01 5.26
CA ARG A 364 -6.95 -3.86 5.00
C ARG A 364 -7.48 -3.80 3.58
N GLY A 365 -6.73 -4.35 2.62
CA GLY A 365 -7.07 -4.32 1.20
C GLY A 365 -6.25 -5.31 0.40
N GLU A 366 -6.55 -5.42 -0.88
CA GLU A 366 -5.87 -6.32 -1.82
C GLU A 366 -4.40 -5.96 -2.00
N MET A 367 -4.07 -4.66 -2.11
CA MET A 367 -2.69 -4.19 -2.25
C MET A 367 -1.83 -4.55 -1.03
N HIS A 368 -2.39 -4.44 0.18
CA HIS A 368 -1.69 -4.82 1.40
C HIS A 368 -1.25 -6.30 1.36
N LEU A 369 -2.17 -7.20 0.98
CA LEU A 369 -1.88 -8.64 0.85
C LEU A 369 -0.93 -8.92 -0.32
N SER A 370 -1.04 -8.20 -1.46
CA SER A 370 -0.14 -8.37 -2.61
C SER A 370 1.31 -8.00 -2.28
N ILE A 371 1.52 -6.97 -1.46
CA ILE A 371 2.84 -6.58 -0.96
C ILE A 371 3.44 -7.68 -0.08
N LEU A 372 2.65 -8.27 0.81
CA LEU A 372 3.10 -9.41 1.62
C LEU A 372 3.50 -10.60 0.74
N ILE A 373 2.67 -10.95 -0.24
CA ILE A 373 2.94 -12.04 -1.19
C ILE A 373 4.25 -11.80 -1.94
N GLU A 374 4.43 -10.60 -2.49
CA GLU A 374 5.64 -10.26 -3.26
C GLU A 374 6.89 -10.21 -2.37
N THR A 375 6.77 -9.72 -1.13
CA THR A 375 7.87 -9.74 -0.17
C THR A 375 8.31 -11.16 0.13
N MET A 376 7.38 -12.05 0.45
CA MET A 376 7.66 -13.46 0.72
C MET A 376 8.26 -14.18 -0.51
N ARG A 377 7.74 -13.87 -1.71
CA ARG A 377 8.26 -14.38 -2.98
C ARG A 377 9.74 -14.03 -3.14
N ARG A 378 10.15 -12.79 -2.90
CA ARG A 378 11.55 -12.32 -2.99
C ARG A 378 12.46 -12.89 -1.91
N GLU A 379 11.89 -13.19 -0.75
CA GLU A 379 12.61 -13.89 0.33
C GLU A 379 12.87 -15.39 0.02
N GLY A 380 12.31 -15.91 -1.08
CA GLY A 380 12.51 -17.29 -1.54
C GLY A 380 11.46 -18.28 -1.08
N TYR A 381 10.30 -17.80 -0.63
CA TYR A 381 9.17 -18.66 -0.28
C TYR A 381 8.43 -19.14 -1.53
N GLU A 382 7.94 -20.37 -1.45
CA GLU A 382 7.02 -20.97 -2.41
C GLU A 382 5.75 -21.41 -1.68
N PHE A 383 4.60 -20.92 -2.16
CA PHE A 383 3.30 -21.15 -1.55
C PHE A 383 2.20 -20.92 -2.59
N GLN A 384 0.97 -21.15 -2.22
CA GLN A 384 -0.18 -20.82 -3.06
C GLN A 384 -1.19 -19.99 -2.28
N VAL A 385 -1.95 -19.15 -3.00
CA VAL A 385 -2.96 -18.29 -2.43
C VAL A 385 -4.30 -18.46 -3.11
N SER A 386 -5.36 -18.29 -2.34
CA SER A 386 -6.74 -18.25 -2.85
C SER A 386 -7.08 -16.87 -3.40
N THR A 387 -8.22 -16.78 -4.07
CA THR A 387 -8.82 -15.50 -4.43
C THR A 387 -9.09 -14.65 -3.17
N PRO A 388 -8.89 -13.32 -3.22
CA PRO A 388 -9.25 -12.43 -2.12
C PRO A 388 -10.76 -12.42 -1.90
N ARG A 389 -11.19 -12.39 -0.62
CA ARG A 389 -12.59 -12.33 -0.20
C ARG A 389 -12.78 -11.22 0.81
N VAL A 390 -13.92 -10.55 0.77
CA VAL A 390 -14.28 -9.57 1.80
C VAL A 390 -14.73 -10.27 3.07
N LEU A 391 -14.44 -9.66 4.22
CA LEU A 391 -14.90 -10.12 5.51
C LEU A 391 -16.31 -9.58 5.77
N TYR A 392 -17.27 -10.49 5.85
CA TYR A 392 -18.64 -10.16 6.19
C TYR A 392 -18.83 -10.08 7.71
N LYS A 393 -19.80 -9.26 8.15
CA LYS A 393 -20.24 -9.21 9.54
C LYS A 393 -21.73 -9.58 9.63
N THR A 394 -22.12 -10.29 10.68
CA THR A 394 -23.54 -10.54 10.95
C THR A 394 -23.95 -9.65 12.12
N VAL A 395 -24.91 -8.76 11.90
CA VAL A 395 -25.49 -7.87 12.91
C VAL A 395 -26.98 -8.14 12.94
N ASP A 396 -27.52 -8.49 14.09
CA ASP A 396 -28.94 -8.81 14.28
C ASP A 396 -29.52 -9.85 13.29
N GLY A 397 -28.67 -10.83 12.89
CA GLY A 397 -29.05 -11.88 11.94
C GLY A 397 -29.00 -11.46 10.45
N GLN A 398 -28.65 -10.23 10.16
CA GLN A 398 -28.49 -9.70 8.80
C GLN A 398 -27.00 -9.66 8.42
N LEU A 399 -26.70 -10.03 7.18
CA LEU A 399 -25.34 -9.99 6.63
C LEU A 399 -24.98 -8.56 6.22
N TYR A 400 -23.81 -8.10 6.66
CA TYR A 400 -23.20 -6.80 6.31
C TYR A 400 -21.90 -7.01 5.57
N GLU A 401 -21.61 -6.14 4.62
CA GLU A 401 -20.37 -6.14 3.84
C GLU A 401 -19.64 -4.80 3.94
N PRO A 402 -18.30 -4.78 3.79
CA PRO A 402 -17.54 -3.54 3.80
C PRO A 402 -17.82 -2.73 2.54
N ILE A 403 -18.12 -1.45 2.74
CA ILE A 403 -18.32 -0.46 1.69
C ILE A 403 -17.13 0.46 1.63
N GLU A 404 -16.67 0.77 0.43
CA GLU A 404 -15.62 1.73 0.17
C GLU A 404 -16.18 3.00 -0.48
N ARG A 405 -15.63 4.14 -0.11
CA ARG A 405 -15.79 5.39 -0.83
C ARG A 405 -14.75 5.42 -1.94
N LEU A 406 -15.21 5.27 -3.16
CA LEU A 406 -14.39 5.33 -4.37
C LEU A 406 -14.43 6.75 -4.93
N ILE A 407 -13.27 7.35 -5.16
CA ILE A 407 -13.10 8.63 -5.84
C ILE A 407 -12.34 8.36 -7.13
N VAL A 408 -12.90 8.79 -8.24
CA VAL A 408 -12.27 8.67 -9.55
C VAL A 408 -12.22 10.03 -10.25
N ASP A 409 -11.06 10.35 -10.83
CA ASP A 409 -10.85 11.49 -11.70
C ASP A 409 -10.62 10.99 -13.13
N VAL A 410 -11.51 11.33 -14.02
CA VAL A 410 -11.50 10.82 -15.39
C VAL A 410 -11.68 11.95 -16.41
N PRO A 411 -11.13 11.83 -17.63
CA PRO A 411 -11.51 12.69 -18.75
C PRO A 411 -13.03 12.59 -19.00
N GLU A 412 -13.66 13.66 -19.44
CA GLU A 412 -15.10 13.72 -19.67
C GLU A 412 -15.61 12.56 -20.57
N GLU A 413 -14.82 12.19 -21.58
CA GLU A 413 -15.11 11.07 -22.50
C GLU A 413 -15.21 9.71 -21.78
N GLY A 414 -14.45 9.49 -20.69
CA GLY A 414 -14.42 8.24 -19.93
C GLY A 414 -15.57 8.10 -18.93
N THR A 415 -16.27 9.18 -18.61
CA THR A 415 -17.28 9.24 -17.56
C THR A 415 -18.40 8.21 -17.73
N GLY A 416 -18.93 8.08 -18.96
CA GLY A 416 -20.02 7.14 -19.26
C GLY A 416 -19.65 5.68 -19.00
N ALA A 417 -18.44 5.26 -19.40
CA ALA A 417 -17.96 3.89 -19.19
C ALA A 417 -17.81 3.58 -17.68
N VAL A 418 -17.28 4.54 -16.91
CA VAL A 418 -17.15 4.40 -15.46
C VAL A 418 -18.52 4.28 -14.79
N PHE A 419 -19.51 5.09 -15.17
CA PHE A 419 -20.87 4.99 -14.64
C PHE A 419 -21.50 3.62 -14.89
N GLN A 420 -21.35 3.09 -16.10
CA GLN A 420 -21.87 1.77 -16.43
C GLN A 420 -21.22 0.69 -15.54
N SER A 421 -19.89 0.67 -15.46
CA SER A 421 -19.16 -0.31 -14.65
C SER A 421 -19.51 -0.21 -13.16
N MET A 422 -19.66 1.01 -12.63
CA MET A 422 -20.05 1.20 -11.23
C MET A 422 -21.47 0.69 -10.97
N GLY A 423 -22.41 0.91 -11.88
CA GLY A 423 -23.77 0.39 -11.76
C GLY A 423 -23.82 -1.14 -11.73
N GLU A 424 -23.05 -1.81 -12.60
CA GLU A 424 -22.95 -3.28 -12.64
C GLU A 424 -22.30 -3.84 -11.34
N ARG A 425 -21.40 -3.07 -10.72
CA ARG A 425 -20.68 -3.39 -9.48
C ARG A 425 -21.38 -2.92 -8.20
N LYS A 426 -22.65 -2.49 -8.28
CA LYS A 426 -23.47 -2.01 -7.16
C LYS A 426 -22.94 -0.73 -6.49
N GLY A 427 -22.20 0.09 -7.24
CA GLY A 427 -21.76 1.40 -6.80
C GLY A 427 -22.90 2.42 -6.85
N GLU A 428 -23.01 3.25 -5.82
CA GLU A 428 -23.97 4.34 -5.69
C GLU A 428 -23.24 5.67 -5.81
N LEU A 429 -23.63 6.52 -6.77
CA LEU A 429 -23.04 7.84 -6.93
C LEU A 429 -23.45 8.74 -5.75
N VAL A 430 -22.45 9.34 -5.09
CA VAL A 430 -22.64 10.29 -3.98
C VAL A 430 -22.43 11.73 -4.44
N HIS A 431 -21.39 11.96 -5.24
CA HIS A 431 -21.02 13.29 -5.69
C HIS A 431 -20.39 13.26 -7.08
N MET A 432 -20.59 14.35 -7.83
CA MET A 432 -19.96 14.57 -9.13
C MET A 432 -19.64 16.05 -9.30
N SER A 433 -18.41 16.35 -9.70
CA SER A 433 -17.96 17.72 -9.95
C SER A 433 -16.98 17.76 -11.12
N ALA A 434 -16.96 18.87 -11.85
CA ALA A 434 -15.93 19.16 -12.84
C ALA A 434 -14.71 19.76 -12.12
N VAL A 435 -13.52 19.25 -12.42
CA VAL A 435 -12.24 19.74 -11.90
C VAL A 435 -11.33 20.02 -13.10
N GLY A 436 -11.22 21.28 -13.48
CA GLY A 436 -10.55 21.67 -14.72
C GLY A 436 -11.16 20.99 -15.95
N SER A 437 -10.36 20.23 -16.69
CA SER A 437 -10.79 19.45 -17.87
C SER A 437 -11.23 18.01 -17.54
N ARG A 438 -11.38 17.68 -16.26
CA ARG A 438 -11.66 16.32 -15.78
C ARG A 438 -12.96 16.30 -14.98
N MET A 439 -13.58 15.12 -14.90
CA MET A 439 -14.74 14.86 -14.04
C MET A 439 -14.30 14.06 -12.83
N ARG A 440 -14.63 14.56 -11.65
CA ARG A 440 -14.49 13.83 -10.38
C ARG A 440 -15.81 13.19 -10.00
N LEU A 441 -15.79 11.88 -9.77
CA LEU A 441 -16.95 11.09 -9.37
C LEU A 441 -16.65 10.41 -8.03
N GLU A 442 -17.60 10.47 -7.10
CA GLU A 442 -17.52 9.76 -5.81
C GLU A 442 -18.63 8.73 -5.72
N PHE A 443 -18.27 7.49 -5.43
CA PHE A 443 -19.22 6.38 -5.27
C PHE A 443 -19.08 5.72 -3.90
N LEU A 444 -20.18 5.18 -3.38
CA LEU A 444 -20.16 4.17 -2.31
C LEU A 444 -20.36 2.80 -2.95
N ILE A 445 -19.37 1.95 -2.86
CA ILE A 445 -19.32 0.66 -3.55
C ILE A 445 -18.92 -0.48 -2.59
N PRO A 446 -19.54 -1.68 -2.69
CA PRO A 446 -19.02 -2.84 -1.98
C PRO A 446 -17.56 -3.11 -2.32
N ALA A 447 -16.71 -3.33 -1.30
CA ALA A 447 -15.27 -3.55 -1.52
C ALA A 447 -15.00 -4.69 -2.52
N ARG A 448 -15.83 -5.75 -2.51
CA ARG A 448 -15.77 -6.86 -3.50
C ARG A 448 -16.08 -6.42 -4.93
N GLY A 449 -16.76 -5.29 -5.11
CA GLY A 449 -17.04 -4.71 -6.44
C GLY A 449 -15.81 -4.06 -7.07
N LEU A 450 -14.79 -3.73 -6.27
CA LEU A 450 -13.54 -3.16 -6.75
C LEU A 450 -12.50 -4.21 -7.17
N PHE A 451 -12.69 -5.47 -6.77
CA PHE A 451 -11.80 -6.55 -7.21
C PHE A 451 -11.80 -6.65 -8.74
N GLY A 452 -10.60 -6.60 -9.33
CA GLY A 452 -10.40 -6.65 -10.78
C GLY A 452 -10.83 -5.39 -11.55
N TYR A 453 -11.31 -4.35 -10.90
CA TYR A 453 -11.75 -3.14 -11.59
C TYR A 453 -10.61 -2.25 -12.07
N LYS A 454 -9.48 -2.25 -11.38
CA LYS A 454 -8.36 -1.34 -11.70
C LYS A 454 -7.85 -1.49 -13.13
N SER A 455 -7.66 -2.71 -13.60
CA SER A 455 -7.21 -3.00 -14.97
C SER A 455 -8.26 -2.58 -16.01
N GLU A 456 -9.54 -2.85 -15.72
CA GLU A 456 -10.67 -2.44 -16.56
C GLU A 456 -10.77 -0.91 -16.63
N PHE A 457 -10.68 -0.23 -15.49
CA PHE A 457 -10.71 1.22 -15.37
C PHE A 457 -9.61 1.90 -16.19
N LEU A 458 -8.37 1.42 -16.09
CA LEU A 458 -7.27 1.95 -16.89
C LEU A 458 -7.51 1.78 -18.39
N THR A 459 -8.10 0.66 -18.79
CA THR A 459 -8.45 0.42 -20.21
C THR A 459 -9.57 1.36 -20.67
N GLN A 460 -10.62 1.52 -19.88
CA GLN A 460 -11.77 2.40 -20.18
C GLN A 460 -11.35 3.88 -20.26
N THR A 461 -10.38 4.28 -19.45
CA THR A 461 -9.89 5.66 -19.41
C THR A 461 -8.61 5.89 -20.21
N LYS A 462 -8.21 4.92 -21.06
CA LYS A 462 -6.98 4.98 -21.89
C LYS A 462 -5.70 5.23 -21.06
N GLY A 463 -5.71 4.83 -19.79
CA GLY A 463 -4.61 5.06 -18.85
C GLY A 463 -4.59 6.44 -18.19
N GLU A 464 -5.52 7.34 -18.54
CA GLU A 464 -5.56 8.70 -18.01
C GLU A 464 -6.39 8.83 -16.72
N GLY A 465 -7.22 7.81 -16.38
CA GLY A 465 -8.03 7.80 -15.18
C GLY A 465 -7.20 7.59 -13.93
N VAL A 466 -7.54 8.28 -12.85
CA VAL A 466 -7.00 8.07 -11.52
C VAL A 466 -8.12 7.62 -10.60
N MET A 467 -7.89 6.57 -9.82
CA MET A 467 -8.86 6.07 -8.85
C MET A 467 -8.24 5.87 -7.48
N ASN A 468 -9.02 6.13 -6.46
CA ASN A 468 -8.66 5.88 -5.07
C ASN A 468 -9.89 5.40 -4.29
N SER A 469 -9.73 4.39 -3.45
CA SER A 469 -10.80 3.90 -2.60
C SER A 469 -10.38 3.85 -1.14
N ILE A 470 -11.32 4.06 -0.24
CA ILE A 470 -11.11 4.08 1.20
C ILE A 470 -12.28 3.39 1.86
N PHE A 471 -11.99 2.50 2.83
CA PHE A 471 -13.03 1.91 3.66
C PHE A 471 -13.90 3.02 4.31
N PHE A 472 -15.20 2.92 4.12
CA PHE A 472 -16.18 3.85 4.66
C PHE A 472 -16.87 3.27 5.90
N GLU A 473 -17.68 2.22 5.71
CA GLU A 473 -18.41 1.55 6.79
C GLU A 473 -18.88 0.16 6.35
N TYR A 474 -19.52 -0.57 7.26
CA TYR A 474 -20.26 -1.79 6.93
C TYR A 474 -21.72 -1.45 6.66
N GLN A 475 -22.25 -1.90 5.51
CA GLN A 475 -23.66 -1.78 5.13
C GLN A 475 -24.29 -3.15 4.86
N PRO A 476 -25.62 -3.27 4.87
CA PRO A 476 -26.29 -4.50 4.50
C PRO A 476 -25.85 -5.02 3.13
N TYR A 477 -25.72 -6.33 3.01
CA TYR A 477 -25.29 -7.00 1.78
C TYR A 477 -26.14 -6.61 0.58
N LYS A 478 -25.50 -6.08 -0.49
CA LYS A 478 -26.17 -5.54 -1.69
C LYS A 478 -26.50 -6.59 -2.76
N GLY A 479 -26.45 -7.89 -2.42
CA GLY A 479 -26.75 -8.98 -3.35
C GLY A 479 -25.53 -9.44 -4.15
N ASP A 480 -25.70 -10.47 -4.97
CA ASP A 480 -24.60 -11.10 -5.70
C ASP A 480 -23.95 -10.17 -6.73
N LEU A 481 -22.63 -10.29 -6.84
CA LEU A 481 -21.81 -9.66 -7.87
C LEU A 481 -21.05 -10.75 -8.63
N LYS A 482 -21.07 -10.67 -9.95
CA LYS A 482 -20.22 -11.51 -10.78
C LYS A 482 -18.80 -10.96 -10.77
N ARG A 483 -17.82 -11.83 -10.53
CA ARG A 483 -16.40 -11.45 -10.55
C ARG A 483 -15.84 -11.35 -11.97
N ARG A 484 -16.04 -12.38 -12.74
CA ARG A 484 -15.50 -12.52 -14.10
C ARG A 484 -16.50 -13.27 -14.99
N ASP A 485 -16.79 -12.72 -16.17
CA ASP A 485 -17.68 -13.33 -17.15
C ASP A 485 -16.93 -14.23 -18.15
N THR A 486 -15.60 -14.33 -18.05
CA THR A 486 -14.75 -15.12 -18.93
C THR A 486 -14.25 -16.39 -18.25
N GLY A 487 -14.16 -17.49 -18.99
CA GLY A 487 -13.58 -18.74 -18.54
C GLY A 487 -12.06 -18.80 -18.68
N SER A 488 -11.47 -19.89 -18.25
CA SER A 488 -10.04 -20.16 -18.37
C SER A 488 -9.74 -21.17 -19.48
N LEU A 489 -8.62 -20.98 -20.18
CA LEU A 489 -8.01 -22.03 -20.98
C LEU A 489 -7.14 -22.88 -20.06
N VAL A 490 -7.49 -24.15 -19.89
CA VAL A 490 -6.89 -25.05 -18.92
C VAL A 490 -6.10 -26.15 -19.63
N ALA A 491 -4.85 -26.34 -19.25
CA ALA A 491 -4.02 -27.40 -19.79
C ALA A 491 -4.64 -28.79 -19.52
N PHE A 492 -4.75 -29.60 -20.56
CA PHE A 492 -5.36 -30.93 -20.49
C PHE A 492 -4.37 -32.00 -20.05
N GLU A 493 -3.08 -31.83 -20.34
CA GLU A 493 -2.01 -32.78 -20.02
C GLU A 493 -0.75 -32.07 -19.54
N SER A 494 0.13 -32.82 -18.87
CA SER A 494 1.41 -32.33 -18.40
C SER A 494 2.49 -32.50 -19.48
N GLY A 495 3.36 -31.51 -19.65
CA GLY A 495 4.45 -31.55 -20.61
C GLY A 495 4.98 -30.17 -20.97
N GLU A 496 5.67 -30.09 -22.10
CA GLU A 496 6.20 -28.84 -22.65
C GLU A 496 5.24 -28.25 -23.68
N ALA A 497 4.88 -26.98 -23.53
CA ALA A 497 4.06 -26.26 -24.51
C ALA A 497 4.83 -26.07 -25.81
N VAL A 498 4.29 -26.59 -26.91
CA VAL A 498 4.90 -26.53 -28.22
C VAL A 498 4.15 -25.56 -29.14
N THR A 499 4.86 -24.97 -30.11
CA THR A 499 4.31 -23.98 -31.06
C THR A 499 3.03 -24.45 -31.70
N TYR A 500 2.94 -25.71 -32.14
CA TYR A 500 1.73 -26.27 -32.78
C TYR A 500 0.55 -26.35 -31.81
N GLY A 501 0.78 -26.76 -30.56
CA GLY A 501 -0.27 -26.83 -29.55
C GLY A 501 -0.81 -25.44 -29.19
N LEU A 502 0.10 -24.46 -29.03
CA LEU A 502 -0.26 -23.06 -28.74
C LEU A 502 -0.98 -22.40 -29.92
N TYR A 503 -0.56 -22.67 -31.17
CA TYR A 503 -1.22 -22.17 -32.38
C TYR A 503 -2.70 -22.60 -32.44
N ASN A 504 -3.01 -23.84 -32.10
CA ASN A 504 -4.39 -24.32 -32.05
C ASN A 504 -5.17 -23.79 -30.85
N ALA A 505 -4.49 -23.42 -29.77
CA ALA A 505 -5.12 -22.91 -28.56
C ALA A 505 -5.44 -21.40 -28.65
N GLN A 506 -4.65 -20.61 -29.38
CA GLN A 506 -4.85 -19.16 -29.52
C GLN A 506 -6.17 -18.77 -30.19
N ASP A 507 -6.76 -19.65 -31.03
CA ASP A 507 -8.07 -19.42 -31.62
C ASP A 507 -9.22 -19.48 -30.60
N ARG A 508 -8.94 -19.99 -29.38
CA ARG A 508 -9.91 -20.14 -28.30
C ARG A 508 -9.81 -19.04 -27.25
N GLY A 509 -8.77 -18.19 -27.32
CA GLY A 509 -8.59 -17.09 -26.39
C GLY A 509 -7.16 -16.56 -26.34
N VAL A 510 -6.87 -15.71 -25.36
CA VAL A 510 -5.56 -15.10 -25.18
C VAL A 510 -4.71 -15.98 -24.28
N LEU A 511 -3.52 -16.33 -24.75
CA LEU A 511 -2.58 -17.19 -24.02
C LEU A 511 -1.73 -16.38 -23.04
N PHE A 512 -1.26 -17.03 -21.95
CA PHE A 512 -0.40 -16.47 -20.91
C PHE A 512 1.03 -17.01 -20.97
N ILE A 513 1.28 -18.07 -21.75
CA ILE A 513 2.54 -18.81 -21.80
C ILE A 513 3.19 -18.78 -23.18
N ASP A 514 4.52 -18.86 -23.18
CA ASP A 514 5.36 -18.97 -24.38
C ASP A 514 5.59 -20.43 -24.75
N PRO A 515 6.02 -20.72 -26.01
CA PRO A 515 6.56 -22.02 -26.39
C PRO A 515 7.75 -22.40 -25.49
N GLY A 516 7.88 -23.69 -25.15
CA GLY A 516 8.91 -24.19 -24.23
C GLY A 516 8.52 -24.14 -22.76
N THR A 517 7.41 -23.51 -22.40
CA THR A 517 6.93 -23.46 -21.02
C THR A 517 6.46 -24.83 -20.57
N GLN A 518 6.96 -25.28 -19.41
CA GLN A 518 6.49 -26.51 -18.77
C GLN A 518 5.09 -26.27 -18.17
N VAL A 519 4.16 -27.16 -18.45
CA VAL A 519 2.78 -27.10 -17.96
C VAL A 519 2.38 -28.44 -17.33
N TYR A 520 1.36 -28.40 -16.49
CA TYR A 520 0.75 -29.60 -15.92
C TYR A 520 -0.78 -29.55 -16.10
N GLU A 521 -1.43 -30.72 -16.03
CA GLU A 521 -2.88 -30.82 -16.09
C GLU A 521 -3.55 -29.95 -15.03
N GLY A 522 -4.52 -29.12 -15.44
CA GLY A 522 -5.20 -28.20 -14.53
C GLY A 522 -4.53 -26.81 -14.39
N MET A 523 -3.34 -26.59 -14.98
CA MET A 523 -2.74 -25.27 -15.07
C MET A 523 -3.52 -24.38 -16.02
N VAL A 524 -3.77 -23.13 -15.63
CA VAL A 524 -4.42 -22.13 -16.49
C VAL A 524 -3.38 -21.51 -17.41
N VAL A 525 -3.58 -21.65 -18.71
CA VAL A 525 -2.63 -21.22 -19.76
C VAL A 525 -3.14 -20.06 -20.59
N GLY A 526 -4.36 -19.58 -20.31
CA GLY A 526 -4.95 -18.45 -21.01
C GLY A 526 -6.37 -18.14 -20.54
N VAL A 527 -6.96 -17.08 -21.11
CA VAL A 527 -8.34 -16.66 -20.89
C VAL A 527 -9.20 -16.99 -22.12
N SER A 528 -10.38 -17.54 -21.87
CA SER A 528 -11.40 -17.80 -22.90
C SER A 528 -12.40 -16.62 -22.96
N PRO A 529 -12.83 -16.16 -24.13
CA PRO A 529 -13.92 -15.18 -24.23
C PRO A 529 -15.30 -15.76 -23.84
N LYS A 530 -15.40 -17.09 -23.69
CA LYS A 530 -16.61 -17.76 -23.21
C LYS A 530 -16.64 -17.80 -21.69
N THR A 531 -17.83 -17.89 -21.11
CA THR A 531 -18.02 -18.00 -19.65
C THR A 531 -17.53 -19.34 -19.06
N GLU A 532 -17.45 -20.39 -19.88
CA GLU A 532 -17.01 -21.71 -19.46
C GLU A 532 -15.52 -21.93 -19.72
N ASP A 533 -14.88 -22.68 -18.82
CA ASP A 533 -13.49 -23.11 -19.05
C ASP A 533 -13.39 -24.07 -20.21
N ILE A 534 -12.31 -23.94 -20.97
CA ILE A 534 -12.00 -24.79 -22.11
C ILE A 534 -10.69 -25.54 -21.84
N ASN A 535 -10.75 -26.87 -21.89
CA ASN A 535 -9.53 -27.67 -21.86
C ASN A 535 -8.82 -27.57 -23.22
N VAL A 536 -7.51 -27.28 -23.19
CA VAL A 536 -6.65 -27.14 -24.35
C VAL A 536 -5.43 -28.04 -24.22
N ASN A 537 -5.02 -28.67 -25.33
CA ASN A 537 -3.79 -29.44 -25.37
C ASN A 537 -2.67 -28.59 -26.00
N VAL A 538 -1.88 -27.92 -25.14
CA VAL A 538 -0.75 -27.08 -25.56
C VAL A 538 0.52 -27.90 -25.81
N CYS A 539 0.56 -29.17 -25.39
CA CYS A 539 1.70 -30.08 -25.57
C CYS A 539 1.62 -30.87 -26.89
N LYS A 540 0.51 -30.73 -27.65
CA LYS A 540 0.27 -31.49 -28.88
C LYS A 540 1.29 -31.15 -29.97
N LYS A 541 2.07 -32.14 -30.36
CA LYS A 541 3.03 -32.03 -31.50
C LYS A 541 2.32 -32.23 -32.83
N LYS A 542 2.82 -31.58 -33.88
CA LYS A 542 2.35 -31.81 -35.26
C LYS A 542 2.75 -33.23 -35.66
N HIS A 543 1.78 -34.06 -36.05
CA HIS A 543 2.10 -35.37 -36.63
C HIS A 543 2.71 -35.16 -38.00
N MET A 544 3.91 -35.66 -38.21
CA MET A 544 4.49 -35.73 -39.54
C MET A 544 3.77 -36.84 -40.33
N THR A 545 2.99 -36.47 -41.31
CA THR A 545 2.44 -37.41 -42.32
C THR A 545 3.35 -37.39 -43.54
N ASN A 546 3.73 -38.60 -44.04
CA ASN A 546 4.59 -38.80 -45.18
C ASN A 546 3.97 -38.42 -46.54
N THR A 547 2.97 -37.59 -46.61
CA THR A 547 2.37 -37.12 -47.84
C THR A 547 3.01 -35.80 -48.26
N ARG A 548 3.50 -35.78 -49.53
CA ARG A 548 4.07 -34.62 -50.23
C ARG A 548 3.03 -33.50 -50.43
N ALA A 549 2.65 -32.80 -49.38
CA ALA A 549 2.04 -31.49 -49.46
C ALA A 549 3.08 -30.47 -48.95
N ALA A 550 4.21 -30.43 -49.61
CA ALA A 550 5.31 -29.51 -49.33
C ALA A 550 5.08 -28.13 -49.96
N GLY A 551 3.84 -27.60 -49.91
CA GLY A 551 3.51 -26.33 -50.54
C GLY A 551 2.89 -25.26 -49.63
N SER A 552 2.55 -25.58 -48.39
CA SER A 552 1.94 -24.59 -47.48
C SER A 552 2.35 -24.81 -46.00
N ASP A 553 3.63 -24.80 -45.74
CA ASP A 553 4.08 -24.46 -44.39
C ASP A 553 4.01 -22.94 -44.25
N ASP A 554 2.78 -22.42 -44.20
CA ASP A 554 2.57 -21.06 -43.68
C ASP A 554 3.18 -21.01 -42.30
N ALA A 555 4.11 -20.07 -42.10
CA ALA A 555 4.78 -19.88 -40.82
C ALA A 555 3.72 -19.70 -39.72
N MET A 556 3.63 -20.63 -38.76
CA MET A 556 2.70 -20.56 -37.65
C MET A 556 3.02 -19.32 -36.82
N ARG A 557 2.22 -18.27 -37.02
CA ARG A 557 2.37 -17.02 -36.23
C ARG A 557 1.63 -17.18 -34.92
N LEU A 558 2.37 -17.05 -33.82
CA LEU A 558 1.78 -16.96 -32.49
C LEU A 558 1.60 -15.49 -32.12
N ASN A 559 0.44 -15.19 -31.53
CA ASN A 559 0.22 -13.92 -30.87
C ASN A 559 1.10 -13.83 -29.61
N SER A 560 1.57 -12.64 -29.27
CA SER A 560 2.32 -12.43 -28.03
C SER A 560 1.44 -12.80 -26.83
N PRO A 561 1.92 -13.65 -25.92
CA PRO A 561 1.16 -14.02 -24.73
C PRO A 561 1.02 -12.81 -23.78
N LYS A 562 -0.12 -12.72 -23.11
CA LYS A 562 -0.31 -11.75 -22.04
C LYS A 562 0.46 -12.22 -20.80
N LYS A 563 1.55 -11.52 -20.44
CA LYS A 563 2.25 -11.73 -19.19
C LYS A 563 1.59 -10.90 -18.09
N MET A 564 1.12 -11.56 -17.05
CA MET A 564 0.40 -10.93 -15.96
C MET A 564 1.33 -10.63 -14.79
N SER A 565 1.17 -9.45 -14.19
CA SER A 565 1.74 -9.11 -12.88
C SER A 565 1.07 -9.91 -11.76
N LEU A 566 1.60 -9.82 -10.54
CA LEU A 566 0.97 -10.46 -9.37
C LEU A 566 -0.45 -9.96 -9.16
N GLU A 567 -0.66 -8.67 -9.24
CA GLU A 567 -1.96 -8.02 -9.09
C GLU A 567 -2.94 -8.51 -10.16
N GLU A 568 -2.54 -8.51 -11.43
CA GLU A 568 -3.38 -9.03 -12.52
C GLU A 568 -3.70 -10.53 -12.35
N CYS A 569 -2.77 -11.32 -11.79
CA CYS A 569 -3.05 -12.72 -11.47
C CYS A 569 -4.11 -12.84 -10.36
N LEU A 570 -4.01 -12.04 -9.28
CA LEU A 570 -4.97 -12.04 -8.18
C LEU A 570 -6.36 -11.59 -8.64
N GLU A 571 -6.42 -10.54 -9.48
CA GLU A 571 -7.65 -10.05 -10.10
C GLU A 571 -8.32 -11.12 -11.00
N PHE A 572 -7.50 -11.91 -11.68
CA PHE A 572 -7.98 -12.94 -12.61
C PHE A 572 -8.59 -14.15 -11.90
N LEU A 573 -8.20 -14.45 -10.66
CA LEU A 573 -8.61 -15.67 -9.94
C LEU A 573 -10.12 -15.78 -9.75
N ASN A 574 -10.67 -16.93 -10.06
CA ASN A 574 -12.00 -17.36 -9.65
C ASN A 574 -11.95 -18.22 -8.38
N ASP A 575 -13.11 -18.49 -7.78
CA ASP A 575 -13.22 -19.26 -6.52
C ASP A 575 -12.70 -20.71 -6.63
N ASP A 576 -12.70 -21.28 -7.84
CA ASP A 576 -12.18 -22.61 -8.15
C ASP A 576 -10.70 -22.61 -8.60
N GLU A 577 -10.03 -21.46 -8.49
CA GLU A 577 -8.64 -21.28 -8.89
C GLU A 577 -7.75 -20.92 -7.70
N LEU A 578 -6.45 -21.18 -7.85
CA LEU A 578 -5.39 -20.82 -6.93
C LEU A 578 -4.24 -20.19 -7.72
N LEU A 579 -3.53 -19.28 -7.09
CA LEU A 579 -2.27 -18.73 -7.61
C LEU A 579 -1.11 -19.42 -6.90
N GLU A 580 -0.28 -20.09 -7.66
CA GLU A 580 1.00 -20.64 -7.27
C GLU A 580 2.05 -19.52 -7.34
N VAL A 581 2.64 -19.20 -6.21
CA VAL A 581 3.63 -18.13 -6.04
C VAL A 581 4.98 -18.75 -5.74
N THR A 582 5.96 -18.49 -6.59
CA THR A 582 7.34 -18.96 -6.43
C THR A 582 8.31 -17.80 -6.66
N PRO A 583 9.56 -17.89 -6.24
CA PRO A 583 10.56 -16.85 -6.52
C PRO A 583 10.72 -16.51 -8.01
N VAL A 584 10.46 -17.47 -8.89
CA VAL A 584 10.69 -17.35 -10.34
C VAL A 584 9.39 -17.15 -11.12
N SER A 585 8.31 -17.83 -10.72
CA SER A 585 7.09 -17.95 -11.52
C SER A 585 5.82 -17.60 -10.74
N LEU A 586 4.83 -17.09 -11.46
CA LEU A 586 3.44 -16.97 -11.03
C LEU A 586 2.61 -17.87 -11.95
N ARG A 587 1.90 -18.85 -11.40
CA ARG A 587 1.11 -19.81 -12.17
C ARG A 587 -0.30 -19.92 -11.59
N ILE A 588 -1.29 -19.67 -12.41
CA ILE A 588 -2.69 -19.89 -12.02
C ILE A 588 -3.04 -21.34 -12.33
N ARG A 589 -3.75 -21.97 -11.41
CA ARG A 589 -4.19 -23.35 -11.57
C ARG A 589 -5.61 -23.57 -11.02
N LYS A 590 -6.25 -24.63 -11.48
CA LYS A 590 -7.49 -25.08 -10.87
C LYS A 590 -7.22 -25.77 -9.54
N ARG A 591 -8.14 -25.66 -8.57
CA ARG A 591 -8.07 -26.41 -7.29
C ARG A 591 -8.08 -27.90 -7.53
N ILE A 592 -8.98 -28.37 -8.40
CA ILE A 592 -9.05 -29.76 -8.83
C ILE A 592 -8.30 -29.84 -10.17
N LEU A 593 -7.13 -30.48 -10.17
CA LEU A 593 -6.29 -30.57 -11.36
C LEU A 593 -6.86 -31.50 -12.43
N ASP A 594 -7.41 -32.64 -12.02
CA ASP A 594 -7.98 -33.64 -12.92
C ASP A 594 -9.26 -33.11 -13.60
N SER A 595 -9.29 -33.19 -14.92
CA SER A 595 -10.37 -32.65 -15.75
C SER A 595 -11.71 -33.38 -15.57
N GLU A 596 -11.69 -34.71 -15.33
CA GLU A 596 -12.92 -35.48 -15.11
C GLU A 596 -13.52 -35.20 -13.72
N LEU A 597 -12.65 -35.06 -12.70
CA LEU A 597 -13.08 -34.71 -11.34
C LEU A 597 -13.68 -33.30 -11.31
N ARG A 598 -13.12 -32.34 -12.05
CA ARG A 598 -13.72 -31.00 -12.21
C ARG A 598 -15.11 -31.07 -12.84
N ALA A 599 -15.27 -31.84 -13.92
CA ALA A 599 -16.57 -32.01 -14.56
C ALA A 599 -17.62 -32.62 -13.63
N LYS A 600 -17.22 -33.63 -12.82
CA LYS A 600 -18.09 -34.25 -11.80
C LYS A 600 -18.46 -33.27 -10.69
N ALA A 601 -17.52 -32.45 -10.20
CA ALA A 601 -17.77 -31.43 -9.19
C ALA A 601 -18.79 -30.39 -9.67
N ARG A 602 -18.58 -29.82 -10.86
CA ARG A 602 -19.54 -28.87 -11.49
C ARG A 602 -20.94 -29.46 -11.72
N ALA A 603 -21.00 -30.72 -12.08
CA ALA A 603 -22.29 -31.40 -12.24
C ALA A 603 -23.06 -31.59 -10.92
N ARG A 604 -22.34 -31.69 -9.79
CA ARG A 604 -22.94 -31.76 -8.43
C ARG A 604 -23.42 -30.37 -7.99
N GLU A 605 -22.64 -29.31 -8.20
CA GLU A 605 -23.01 -27.93 -7.88
C GLU A 605 -24.24 -27.44 -8.63
N LYS A 606 -24.40 -27.82 -9.92
CA LYS A 606 -25.61 -27.50 -10.70
C LYS A 606 -26.87 -28.25 -10.23
N LYS A 607 -26.74 -29.28 -9.38
CA LYS A 607 -27.86 -30.07 -8.85
C LYS A 607 -28.23 -29.70 -7.40
N ALA A 608 -27.34 -29.02 -6.68
CA ALA A 608 -27.55 -28.47 -5.37
C ALA A 608 -28.15 -27.06 -5.45
#